data_4209f8931d3143e93b6790d994dd9edf
#
_entry.id   4209f8931d3143e93b6790d994dd9edf
#
_cell.length_a   1.000
_cell.length_b   1.000
_cell.length_c   1.000
_cell.angle_alpha   90.00
_cell.angle_beta   90.00
_cell.angle_gamma   90.00
#
_symmetry.space_group_name_H-M   'P 1'
#
loop_
_entity.id
_entity.type
_entity.pdbx_description
1 polymer ?
#
loop_
_entity_poly.entity_id
_entity_poly.type
_entity_poly.pdbx_seq_one_letter_code
_entity_poly.pdbx_strand_id
1 'polypeptide(L)'
;MKQSVSGFVFSGGQSSRFGANKMFHLIDGKPMGLVVYDNLKSAIQADTFFVGPHIDQADFAASPRLVGSREGQGPLGAICDVLETATTDFVVFAPCDTPYFLPEQFRCLAESSSAEGVVVSADANNPHLRHWLLSCWNVASTRDHMISAYEAGERAIHKAVTGLTILDQFFSELQLTNINTPTDAQ
;
A
#
# COMPACT_ATOMS: atom_id res chain seq x y z
N MET A 1 7.52 23.22 8.59
CA MET A 1 8.00 22.68 7.30
C MET A 1 6.91 21.79 6.75
N LYS A 2 6.68 21.77 5.42
CA LYS A 2 5.72 20.82 4.82
C LYS A 2 6.32 19.41 4.94
N GLN A 3 5.59 18.48 5.53
CA GLN A 3 6.02 17.08 5.67
C GLN A 3 6.19 16.44 4.29
N SER A 4 7.28 15.73 4.09
CA SER A 4 7.57 15.03 2.83
C SER A 4 6.89 13.65 2.83
N VAL A 5 6.37 13.25 1.65
CA VAL A 5 5.64 11.99 1.49
C VAL A 5 6.09 11.30 0.21
N SER A 6 6.09 9.97 0.19
CA SER A 6 6.21 9.13 -1.02
C SER A 6 5.17 8.02 -1.02
N GLY A 7 4.83 7.53 -2.22
CA GLY A 7 3.79 6.51 -2.41
C GLY A 7 4.36 5.16 -2.87
N PHE A 8 3.75 4.07 -2.42
CA PHE A 8 4.17 2.72 -2.78
C PHE A 8 2.97 1.81 -3.06
N VAL A 9 2.92 1.28 -4.28
CA VAL A 9 1.88 0.34 -4.71
C VAL A 9 2.46 -1.07 -4.70
N PHE A 10 1.83 -1.98 -3.95
CA PHE A 10 2.24 -3.38 -3.93
C PHE A 10 1.91 -4.06 -5.26
N SER A 11 2.94 -4.56 -5.97
CA SER A 11 2.81 -5.22 -7.27
C SER A 11 2.56 -6.72 -7.18
N GLY A 12 2.52 -7.30 -5.99
CA GLY A 12 2.51 -8.74 -5.79
C GLY A 12 1.38 -9.26 -4.95
N GLY A 13 0.98 -10.43 -5.31
CA GLY A 13 0.09 -11.37 -4.66
C GLY A 13 -0.14 -12.50 -5.64
N GLN A 14 0.33 -13.72 -5.35
CA GLN A 14 -0.02 -14.89 -6.16
C GLN A 14 -1.54 -15.11 -6.05
N SER A 15 -2.27 -14.52 -6.98
CA SER A 15 -3.70 -14.73 -7.11
C SER A 15 -3.94 -16.04 -7.86
N SER A 16 -3.88 -17.17 -7.13
CA SER A 16 -4.21 -18.49 -7.67
C SER A 16 -5.62 -18.54 -8.31
N ARG A 17 -6.50 -17.63 -7.91
CA ARG A 17 -7.88 -17.52 -8.41
C ARG A 17 -8.01 -16.74 -9.72
N PHE A 18 -7.06 -15.87 -10.05
CA PHE A 18 -7.04 -15.10 -11.30
C PHE A 18 -6.34 -15.82 -12.44
N GLY A 19 -5.58 -16.89 -12.17
CA GLY A 19 -4.75 -17.58 -13.18
C GLY A 19 -3.61 -16.72 -13.75
N ALA A 20 -3.57 -15.42 -13.39
CA ALA A 20 -2.57 -14.43 -13.78
C ALA A 20 -2.40 -13.40 -12.65
N ASN A 21 -1.38 -12.53 -12.75
CA ASN A 21 -1.22 -11.45 -11.77
C ASN A 21 -2.36 -10.45 -11.95
N LYS A 22 -3.21 -10.32 -10.92
CA LYS A 22 -4.43 -9.51 -10.93
C LYS A 22 -4.19 -8.02 -11.22
N MET A 23 -2.99 -7.49 -10.96
CA MET A 23 -2.66 -6.09 -11.24
C MET A 23 -2.75 -5.72 -12.74
N PHE A 24 -2.71 -6.74 -13.63
CA PHE A 24 -2.84 -6.55 -15.09
C PHE A 24 -4.29 -6.63 -15.59
N HIS A 25 -5.24 -6.98 -14.71
CA HIS A 25 -6.66 -6.94 -15.09
C HIS A 25 -7.08 -5.53 -15.47
N LEU A 26 -7.86 -5.41 -16.56
CA LEU A 26 -8.25 -4.11 -17.08
C LEU A 26 -9.50 -3.57 -16.37
N ILE A 27 -9.39 -2.37 -15.87
CA ILE A 27 -10.51 -1.54 -15.40
C ILE A 27 -10.65 -0.40 -16.40
N ASP A 28 -11.75 -0.34 -17.13
CA ASP A 28 -12.00 0.64 -18.19
C ASP A 28 -10.83 0.77 -19.20
N GLY A 29 -10.27 -0.37 -19.58
CA GLY A 29 -9.19 -0.45 -20.57
C GLY A 29 -7.78 -0.14 -20.03
N LYS A 30 -7.62 0.09 -18.71
CA LYS A 30 -6.34 0.36 -18.06
C LYS A 30 -5.99 -0.73 -17.03
N PRO A 31 -4.74 -1.21 -16.98
CA PRO A 31 -4.32 -2.16 -15.95
C PRO A 31 -4.63 -1.65 -14.54
N MET A 32 -5.28 -2.47 -13.72
CA MET A 32 -5.74 -2.12 -12.37
C MET A 32 -4.62 -1.57 -11.49
N GLY A 33 -3.42 -2.16 -11.53
CA GLY A 33 -2.27 -1.65 -10.80
C GLY A 33 -1.88 -0.22 -11.21
N LEU A 34 -2.05 0.15 -12.49
CA LEU A 34 -1.81 1.52 -12.96
C LEU A 34 -2.93 2.48 -12.57
N VAL A 35 -4.18 2.01 -12.45
CA VAL A 35 -5.26 2.84 -11.91
C VAL A 35 -4.94 3.24 -10.48
N VAL A 36 -4.57 2.29 -9.63
CA VAL A 36 -4.20 2.57 -8.23
C VAL A 36 -2.96 3.46 -8.15
N TYR A 37 -1.94 3.18 -8.97
CA TYR A 37 -0.72 3.99 -9.02
C TYR A 37 -1.00 5.45 -9.35
N ASP A 38 -1.81 5.72 -10.38
CA ASP A 38 -2.12 7.09 -10.79
C ASP A 38 -3.02 7.81 -9.78
N ASN A 39 -3.97 7.10 -9.15
CA ASN A 39 -4.77 7.64 -8.07
C ASN A 39 -3.89 8.10 -6.89
N LEU A 40 -2.97 7.23 -6.45
CA LEU A 40 -2.04 7.56 -5.36
C LEU A 40 -1.12 8.72 -5.73
N LYS A 41 -0.47 8.65 -6.90
CA LYS A 41 0.45 9.69 -7.39
C LYS A 41 -0.22 11.05 -7.52
N SER A 42 -1.44 11.09 -8.06
CA SER A 42 -2.25 12.30 -8.19
C SER A 42 -2.62 12.90 -6.83
N ALA A 43 -2.91 12.04 -5.84
CA ALA A 43 -3.29 12.46 -4.49
C ALA A 43 -2.14 13.16 -3.75
N ILE A 44 -0.99 12.49 -3.69
CA ILE A 44 0.16 12.97 -2.89
C ILE A 44 1.04 13.96 -3.65
N GLN A 45 0.95 14.02 -4.98
CA GLN A 45 1.77 14.86 -5.87
C GLN A 45 3.28 14.71 -5.61
N ALA A 46 3.73 13.47 -5.37
CA ALA A 46 5.11 13.13 -5.01
C ALA A 46 5.55 11.83 -5.69
N ASP A 47 6.80 11.43 -5.46
CA ASP A 47 7.36 10.22 -6.01
C ASP A 47 6.55 9.00 -5.58
N THR A 48 6.17 8.18 -6.56
CA THR A 48 5.38 6.97 -6.37
C THR A 48 6.06 5.81 -7.08
N PHE A 49 6.14 4.66 -6.41
CA PHE A 49 6.87 3.48 -6.85
C PHE A 49 5.98 2.24 -6.77
N PHE A 50 6.26 1.26 -7.60
CA PHE A 50 5.85 -0.11 -7.32
C PHE A 50 6.83 -0.79 -6.36
N VAL A 51 6.33 -1.64 -5.47
CA VAL A 51 7.13 -2.46 -4.55
C VAL A 51 6.63 -3.91 -4.59
N GLY A 52 7.56 -4.87 -4.54
CA GLY A 52 7.27 -6.29 -4.61
C GLY A 52 7.85 -6.95 -5.86
N PRO A 53 7.31 -8.10 -6.32
CA PRO A 53 7.85 -8.86 -7.43
C PRO A 53 8.00 -8.07 -8.73
N HIS A 54 8.95 -8.53 -9.57
CA HIS A 54 9.21 -7.90 -10.87
C HIS A 54 7.96 -7.84 -11.75
N ILE A 55 7.80 -6.70 -12.44
CA ILE A 55 6.73 -6.44 -13.40
C ILE A 55 7.34 -6.44 -14.79
N ASP A 56 7.09 -7.51 -15.55
CA ASP A 56 7.56 -7.64 -16.94
C ASP A 56 6.39 -7.37 -17.90
N GLN A 57 5.93 -6.12 -17.95
CA GLN A 57 4.92 -5.67 -18.92
C GLN A 57 5.21 -4.25 -19.38
N ALA A 58 5.08 -4.02 -20.70
CA ALA A 58 5.39 -2.75 -21.36
C ALA A 58 4.62 -1.55 -20.77
N ASP A 59 3.36 -1.74 -20.36
CA ASP A 59 2.53 -0.69 -19.78
C ASP A 59 3.11 -0.10 -18.49
N PHE A 60 3.92 -0.88 -17.77
CA PHE A 60 4.55 -0.49 -16.51
C PHE A 60 5.98 0.03 -16.66
N ALA A 61 6.54 0.01 -17.88
CA ALA A 61 7.94 0.35 -18.12
C ALA A 61 8.33 1.77 -17.70
N ALA A 62 7.38 2.71 -17.70
CA ALA A 62 7.59 4.10 -17.28
C ALA A 62 7.39 4.31 -15.77
N SER A 63 6.94 3.29 -15.03
CA SER A 63 6.63 3.40 -13.61
C SER A 63 7.82 2.95 -12.77
N PRO A 64 8.39 3.81 -11.90
CA PRO A 64 9.54 3.45 -11.09
C PRO A 64 9.19 2.33 -10.10
N ARG A 65 10.17 1.48 -9.81
CA ARG A 65 10.05 0.36 -8.89
C ARG A 65 11.14 0.41 -7.82
N LEU A 66 10.75 0.17 -6.58
CA LEU A 66 11.69 -0.10 -5.50
C LEU A 66 12.03 -1.60 -5.50
N VAL A 67 13.31 -1.90 -5.59
CA VAL A 67 13.84 -3.28 -5.46
C VAL A 67 14.40 -3.42 -4.07
N GLY A 68 13.78 -4.27 -3.26
CA GLY A 68 14.20 -4.52 -1.89
C GLY A 68 14.93 -5.85 -1.72
N SER A 69 15.56 -6.03 -0.59
CA SER A 69 16.29 -7.27 -0.21
C SER A 69 15.34 -8.41 0.20
N ARG A 70 14.07 -8.05 0.53
CA ARG A 70 13.03 -8.98 1.01
C ARG A 70 11.98 -9.28 -0.07
N GLU A 71 12.36 -9.10 -1.34
CA GLU A 71 11.47 -9.38 -2.47
C GLU A 71 10.94 -10.83 -2.41
N GLY A 72 9.62 -10.98 -2.62
CA GLY A 72 8.96 -12.30 -2.57
C GLY A 72 8.70 -12.85 -1.16
N GLN A 73 9.10 -12.14 -0.11
CA GLN A 73 8.92 -12.59 1.29
C GLN A 73 7.62 -12.04 1.93
N GLY A 74 6.64 -11.69 1.11
CA GLY A 74 5.34 -11.22 1.54
C GLY A 74 5.27 -9.71 1.81
N PRO A 75 4.07 -9.21 2.15
CA PRO A 75 3.84 -7.77 2.25
C PRO A 75 4.60 -7.10 3.40
N LEU A 76 4.84 -7.79 4.51
CA LEU A 76 5.63 -7.23 5.61
C LEU A 76 7.09 -7.00 5.19
N GLY A 77 7.68 -7.93 4.42
CA GLY A 77 9.03 -7.74 3.86
C GLY A 77 9.11 -6.50 2.98
N ALA A 78 8.14 -6.30 2.10
CA ALA A 78 8.07 -5.13 1.23
C ALA A 78 7.88 -3.82 2.03
N ILE A 79 7.09 -3.81 3.11
CA ILE A 79 6.97 -2.66 4.03
C ILE A 79 8.34 -2.35 4.66
N CYS A 80 9.06 -3.36 5.15
CA CYS A 80 10.38 -3.17 5.75
C CYS A 80 11.39 -2.61 4.73
N ASP A 81 11.40 -3.12 3.50
CA ASP A 81 12.28 -2.59 2.43
C ASP A 81 12.00 -1.11 2.13
N VAL A 82 10.72 -0.72 2.09
CA VAL A 82 10.32 0.68 1.91
C VAL A 82 10.77 1.52 3.10
N LEU A 83 10.45 1.12 4.32
CA LEU A 83 10.80 1.89 5.52
C LEU A 83 12.32 2.04 5.70
N GLU A 84 13.09 1.02 5.33
CA GLU A 84 14.56 1.03 5.40
C GLU A 84 15.18 2.04 4.43
N THR A 85 14.60 2.18 3.23
CA THR A 85 15.14 3.01 2.15
C THR A 85 14.49 4.38 2.02
N ALA A 86 13.32 4.61 2.62
CA ALA A 86 12.59 5.87 2.52
C ALA A 86 13.37 7.05 3.12
N THR A 87 13.41 8.14 2.37
CA THR A 87 14.03 9.42 2.77
C THR A 87 13.00 10.50 3.11
N THR A 88 11.71 10.19 2.94
CA THR A 88 10.59 11.08 3.27
C THR A 88 10.14 10.86 4.71
N ASP A 89 9.41 11.85 5.26
CA ASP A 89 8.85 11.77 6.61
C ASP A 89 7.76 10.70 6.72
N PHE A 90 6.99 10.55 5.61
CA PHE A 90 5.87 9.61 5.53
C PHE A 90 5.92 8.78 4.25
N VAL A 91 5.37 7.58 4.33
CA VAL A 91 5.10 6.71 3.20
C VAL A 91 3.64 6.31 3.17
N VAL A 92 3.02 6.35 1.99
CA VAL A 92 1.64 5.89 1.77
C VAL A 92 1.68 4.59 0.97
N PHE A 93 1.05 3.57 1.52
CA PHE A 93 0.92 2.27 0.88
C PHE A 93 -0.45 2.07 0.24
N ALA A 94 -0.48 1.38 -0.89
CA ALA A 94 -1.68 0.94 -1.58
C ALA A 94 -1.50 -0.47 -2.14
N PRO A 95 -2.47 -1.40 -1.97
CA PRO A 95 -2.48 -2.66 -2.70
C PRO A 95 -2.95 -2.42 -4.14
N CYS A 96 -2.43 -3.17 -5.12
CA CYS A 96 -2.78 -2.98 -6.53
C CYS A 96 -4.22 -3.35 -6.91
N ASP A 97 -4.99 -3.88 -5.98
CA ASP A 97 -6.34 -4.42 -6.18
C ASP A 97 -7.48 -3.57 -5.59
N THR A 98 -7.20 -2.31 -5.25
CA THR A 98 -8.18 -1.35 -4.73
C THR A 98 -8.40 -0.18 -5.70
N PRO A 99 -8.90 -0.40 -6.93
CA PRO A 99 -9.00 0.65 -7.94
C PRO A 99 -10.03 1.72 -7.60
N TYR A 100 -10.98 1.44 -6.70
CA TYR A 100 -12.02 2.35 -6.25
C TYR A 100 -11.59 3.23 -5.07
N PHE A 101 -10.36 3.07 -4.59
CA PHE A 101 -9.75 4.02 -3.66
C PHE A 101 -9.19 5.19 -4.46
N LEU A 102 -10.00 6.26 -4.56
CA LEU A 102 -9.75 7.40 -5.43
C LEU A 102 -8.73 8.39 -4.82
N PRO A 103 -8.25 9.39 -5.58
CA PRO A 103 -7.28 10.37 -5.07
C PRO A 103 -7.69 11.09 -3.79
N GLU A 104 -8.99 11.38 -3.61
CA GLU A 104 -9.49 12.05 -2.41
C GLU A 104 -9.27 11.23 -1.14
N GLN A 105 -9.46 9.90 -1.21
CA GLN A 105 -9.26 9.00 -0.08
C GLN A 105 -7.78 8.88 0.26
N PHE A 106 -6.90 8.79 -0.73
CA PHE A 106 -5.45 8.81 -0.52
C PHE A 106 -4.98 10.12 0.10
N ARG A 107 -5.55 11.25 -0.35
CA ARG A 107 -5.25 12.57 0.24
C ARG A 107 -5.69 12.63 1.70
N CYS A 108 -6.91 12.18 2.00
CA CYS A 108 -7.43 12.11 3.35
C CYS A 108 -6.53 11.25 4.26
N LEU A 109 -6.10 10.09 3.76
CA LEU A 109 -5.20 9.19 4.48
C LEU A 109 -3.83 9.84 4.77
N ALA A 110 -3.25 10.53 3.78
CA ALA A 110 -1.98 11.24 3.94
C ALA A 110 -2.08 12.46 4.86
N GLU A 111 -3.17 13.22 4.78
CA GLU A 111 -3.42 14.40 5.63
C GLU A 111 -3.73 14.03 7.08
N SER A 112 -4.28 12.84 7.31
CA SER A 112 -4.51 12.28 8.66
C SER A 112 -3.22 11.78 9.30
N SER A 113 -2.08 11.83 8.59
CA SER A 113 -0.79 11.37 9.09
C SER A 113 -0.44 11.98 10.43
N SER A 114 0.00 11.14 11.36
CA SER A 114 0.36 11.54 12.72
C SER A 114 1.89 11.66 12.85
N ALA A 115 2.34 12.50 13.76
CA ALA A 115 3.76 12.59 14.11
C ALA A 115 4.35 11.25 14.59
N GLU A 116 3.50 10.30 14.99
CA GLU A 116 3.91 8.98 15.47
C GLU A 116 2.98 7.88 14.94
N GLY A 117 3.57 6.77 14.49
CA GLY A 117 2.87 5.53 14.19
C GLY A 117 2.28 5.44 12.78
N VAL A 118 1.11 4.82 12.69
CA VAL A 118 0.44 4.43 11.45
C VAL A 118 -1.00 4.94 11.43
N VAL A 119 -1.40 5.54 10.31
CA VAL A 119 -2.82 5.75 9.98
C VAL A 119 -3.23 4.63 9.03
N VAL A 120 -4.23 3.85 9.42
CA VAL A 120 -4.72 2.70 8.66
C VAL A 120 -6.16 2.91 8.21
N SER A 121 -6.47 2.51 6.97
CA SER A 121 -7.84 2.50 6.48
C SER A 121 -8.66 1.43 7.19
N ALA A 122 -9.83 1.81 7.72
CA ALA A 122 -10.78 0.93 8.38
C ALA A 122 -12.17 1.06 7.75
N ASP A 123 -12.94 -0.03 7.80
CA ASP A 123 -14.31 -0.03 7.31
C ASP A 123 -15.24 0.71 8.28
N ALA A 124 -16.00 1.69 7.78
CA ALA A 124 -16.92 2.48 8.58
C ALA A 124 -18.06 1.64 9.21
N ASN A 125 -18.45 0.53 8.56
CA ASN A 125 -19.49 -0.39 9.04
C ASN A 125 -18.92 -1.50 9.93
N ASN A 126 -17.62 -1.78 9.84
CA ASN A 126 -16.89 -2.77 10.64
C ASN A 126 -15.54 -2.23 11.10
N PRO A 127 -15.49 -1.43 12.18
CA PRO A 127 -14.26 -0.76 12.63
C PRO A 127 -13.10 -1.69 12.99
N HIS A 128 -13.36 -3.00 13.16
CA HIS A 128 -12.31 -3.99 13.42
C HIS A 128 -11.64 -4.48 12.14
N LEU A 129 -12.23 -4.20 10.96
CA LEU A 129 -11.65 -4.56 9.66
C LEU A 129 -10.71 -3.47 9.19
N ARG A 130 -9.42 -3.66 9.43
CA ARG A 130 -8.34 -2.78 9.01
C ARG A 130 -7.67 -3.27 7.73
N HIS A 131 -7.48 -2.37 6.79
CA HIS A 131 -6.80 -2.62 5.52
C HIS A 131 -5.33 -2.19 5.61
N TRP A 132 -4.49 -3.01 6.21
CA TRP A 132 -3.10 -2.69 6.55
C TRP A 132 -2.23 -2.23 5.38
N LEU A 133 -2.57 -2.63 4.15
CA LEU A 133 -1.87 -2.20 2.94
C LEU A 133 -2.43 -0.90 2.34
N LEU A 134 -3.55 -0.37 2.87
CA LEU A 134 -4.07 0.98 2.62
C LEU A 134 -3.79 1.84 3.85
N SER A 135 -2.59 2.42 3.92
CA SER A 135 -2.11 3.05 5.15
C SER A 135 -1.05 4.12 4.89
N CYS A 136 -0.91 5.04 5.84
CA CYS A 136 0.14 6.05 5.88
C CYS A 136 1.00 5.86 7.13
N TRP A 137 2.31 5.80 6.98
CA TRP A 137 3.26 5.44 8.01
C TRP A 137 4.26 6.57 8.24
N ASN A 138 4.47 6.95 9.50
CA ASN A 138 5.59 7.79 9.88
C ASN A 138 6.87 6.95 9.85
N VAL A 139 7.81 7.31 8.97
CA VAL A 139 9.02 6.52 8.73
C VAL A 139 9.91 6.45 9.96
N ALA A 140 10.13 7.58 10.64
CA ALA A 140 11.04 7.64 11.78
C ALA A 140 10.56 6.82 12.98
N SER A 141 9.24 6.84 13.26
CA SER A 141 8.69 6.15 14.44
C SER A 141 8.38 4.66 14.20
N THR A 142 8.35 4.20 12.94
CA THR A 142 7.94 2.83 12.63
C THR A 142 9.05 1.95 12.08
N ARG A 143 10.08 2.51 11.46
CA ARG A 143 11.17 1.79 10.77
C ARG A 143 11.80 0.71 11.63
N ASP A 144 12.44 1.09 12.73
CA ASP A 144 13.23 0.15 13.54
C ASP A 144 12.36 -0.91 14.19
N HIS A 145 11.14 -0.54 14.60
CA HIS A 145 10.17 -1.46 15.16
C HIS A 145 9.75 -2.55 14.16
N MET A 146 9.39 -2.15 12.94
CA MET A 146 8.93 -3.08 11.90
C MET A 146 10.05 -4.00 11.41
N ILE A 147 11.28 -3.47 11.24
CA ILE A 147 12.45 -4.27 10.87
C ILE A 147 12.76 -5.28 11.97
N SER A 148 12.78 -4.87 13.23
CA SER A 148 13.03 -5.77 14.37
C SER A 148 11.99 -6.88 14.48
N ALA A 149 10.71 -6.57 14.28
CA ALA A 149 9.64 -7.57 14.28
C ALA A 149 9.82 -8.59 13.14
N TYR A 150 10.17 -8.11 11.95
CA TYR A 150 10.44 -8.96 10.79
C TYR A 150 11.65 -9.88 11.03
N GLU A 151 12.76 -9.37 11.57
CA GLU A 151 13.97 -10.12 11.90
C GLU A 151 13.73 -11.17 13.00
N ALA A 152 12.82 -10.86 13.94
CA ALA A 152 12.35 -11.82 14.95
C ALA A 152 11.45 -12.94 14.37
N GLY A 153 11.19 -12.93 13.05
CA GLY A 153 10.43 -13.98 12.37
C GLY A 153 8.94 -13.67 12.16
N GLU A 154 8.44 -12.49 12.56
CA GLU A 154 7.05 -12.13 12.29
C GLU A 154 6.85 -11.91 10.77
N ARG A 155 5.67 -12.29 10.27
CA ARG A 155 5.27 -12.11 8.87
C ARG A 155 3.89 -11.47 8.71
N ALA A 156 3.11 -11.42 9.79
CA ALA A 156 1.77 -10.85 9.81
C ALA A 156 1.82 -9.38 10.23
N ILE A 157 1.40 -8.45 9.35
CA ILE A 157 1.45 -7.01 9.62
C ILE A 157 0.73 -6.65 10.92
N HIS A 158 -0.49 -7.19 11.13
CA HIS A 158 -1.29 -6.89 12.34
C HIS A 158 -0.63 -7.28 13.65
N LYS A 159 0.32 -8.21 13.63
CA LYS A 159 1.15 -8.58 14.78
C LYS A 159 2.39 -7.70 14.87
N ALA A 160 3.05 -7.47 13.74
CA ALA A 160 4.25 -6.64 13.68
C ALA A 160 4.02 -5.20 14.19
N VAL A 161 2.82 -4.64 14.01
CA VAL A 161 2.47 -3.29 14.49
C VAL A 161 2.12 -3.23 15.98
N THR A 162 2.15 -4.34 16.68
CA THR A 162 1.86 -4.36 18.14
C THR A 162 2.86 -3.48 18.88
N GLY A 163 2.37 -2.51 19.63
CA GLY A 163 3.20 -1.52 20.34
C GLY A 163 3.38 -0.20 19.60
N LEU A 164 2.98 -0.09 18.33
CA LEU A 164 2.91 1.18 17.61
C LEU A 164 1.60 1.91 17.90
N THR A 165 1.62 3.24 17.77
CA THR A 165 0.40 4.05 17.73
C THR A 165 -0.34 3.81 16.41
N ILE A 166 -1.61 3.39 16.48
CA ILE A 166 -2.45 3.13 15.33
C ILE A 166 -3.66 4.05 15.37
N LEU A 167 -3.87 4.79 14.29
CA LEU A 167 -5.04 5.64 14.08
C LEU A 167 -5.88 5.07 12.95
N ASP A 168 -7.18 4.88 13.19
CA ASP A 168 -8.11 4.40 12.17
C ASP A 168 -8.69 5.59 11.39
N GLN A 169 -8.55 5.56 10.05
CA GLN A 169 -9.22 6.44 9.12
C GLN A 169 -10.34 5.66 8.44
N PHE A 170 -11.59 6.09 8.64
CA PHE A 170 -12.75 5.34 8.19
C PHE A 170 -13.16 5.69 6.76
N PHE A 171 -13.45 4.63 5.98
CA PHE A 171 -13.96 4.71 4.61
C PHE A 171 -15.14 3.75 4.43
N SER A 172 -15.95 3.97 3.38
CA SER A 172 -17.05 3.07 3.05
C SER A 172 -16.52 1.74 2.47
N GLU A 173 -17.32 0.69 2.59
CA GLU A 173 -17.02 -0.64 2.03
C GLU A 173 -16.70 -0.56 0.52
N LEU A 174 -17.46 0.24 -0.26
CA LEU A 174 -17.21 0.42 -1.68
C LEU A 174 -15.82 0.98 -1.97
N GLN A 175 -15.35 1.96 -1.19
CA GLN A 175 -14.02 2.56 -1.34
C GLN A 175 -12.91 1.56 -0.99
N LEU A 176 -13.16 0.64 -0.08
CA LEU A 176 -12.22 -0.37 0.38
C LEU A 176 -12.30 -1.69 -0.40
N THR A 177 -13.17 -1.76 -1.42
CA THR A 177 -13.40 -3.00 -2.18
C THR A 177 -12.13 -3.46 -2.91
N ASN A 178 -11.71 -4.68 -2.61
CA ASN A 178 -10.65 -5.37 -3.31
C ASN A 178 -11.22 -6.17 -4.48
N ILE A 179 -10.67 -5.99 -5.67
CA ILE A 179 -11.00 -6.83 -6.83
C ILE A 179 -10.24 -8.15 -6.71
N ASN A 180 -10.93 -9.23 -6.38
CA ASN A 180 -10.35 -10.56 -6.18
C ASN A 180 -10.70 -11.56 -7.28
N THR A 181 -11.70 -11.25 -8.11
CA THR A 181 -12.12 -12.04 -9.28
C THR A 181 -12.46 -11.11 -10.45
N PRO A 182 -12.40 -11.58 -11.72
CA PRO A 182 -12.82 -10.76 -12.86
C PRO A 182 -14.28 -10.28 -12.79
N THR A 183 -15.13 -10.96 -12.03
CA THR A 183 -16.54 -10.58 -11.82
C THR A 183 -16.72 -9.46 -10.81
N ASP A 184 -15.76 -9.20 -9.94
CA ASP A 184 -15.81 -8.10 -8.96
C ASP A 184 -15.56 -6.72 -9.64
N ALA A 185 -15.10 -6.74 -10.89
CA ALA A 185 -14.76 -5.56 -11.67
C ALA A 185 -15.88 -5.06 -12.60
N GLN A 186 -17.11 -5.65 -12.52
CA GLN A 186 -18.26 -5.32 -13.37
C GLN A 186 -19.27 -4.41 -12.69
#